data_bd788a7d60c4308d69f1bc2fae4a5bba
#
_entry.id   bd788a7d60c4308d69f1bc2fae4a5bba
#
_cell.length_a   1.000
_cell.length_b   1.000
_cell.length_c   1.000
_cell.angle_alpha   90.00
_cell.angle_beta   90.00
_cell.angle_gamma   90.00
#
_symmetry.space_group_name_H-M   'P 1'
#
loop_
_entity.id
_entity.type
_entity.pdbx_description
1 polymer ?
#
loop_
_entity_poly.entity_id
_entity_poly.type
_entity_poly.pdbx_seq_one_letter_code
_entity_poly.pdbx_strand_id
1 'polypeptide(L)'
;MRLWLVCALVLGLMPPVAAPAQECTFSAGWVRTENAKAGNKGWDIDVPMRFSADFSRRKEVKRVEGYFDQTSIGCGHSATLHIVGAKTADISLYRIGYYKGAGARLITTIKNAKQITATQSTPPGQYLVKLKSPGYRSSFVPLLITGQVPSDVTFISSVLTWQAYNQWGGASLYKGADGHRETRATSVSFNRPYDGDGAGQFRYMEQPLVQLMEQLSLDINYITDVDLDKAPEIDSASIVLGGHSEFWTQSMRDVIEKEINQGTNLLVFGGNTAYAKTDLIDRTMSNRIPYRDINQPESSFLGSAFFAVGIKKDLEVQATDRWPFKVVAKVGTIKGIYGYEADTAMGTKGPGVEVLARATISPTEKGFVAMSTYYAAPSGAGVLNLGTNAWVCAMANRCPWGHLFDAVSMQHIRKVTIAIIEQSGREKIGKWRVPYIDIPTRP
;
A
#
# COMPACT_ATOMS: atom_id res chain seq x y z
N MET A 1 -61.85 -55.66 -9.78
CA MET A 1 -60.53 -55.30 -9.22
C MET A 1 -60.15 -53.92 -9.75
N ARG A 2 -60.22 -52.85 -8.92
CA ARG A 2 -59.82 -51.51 -9.29
C ARG A 2 -58.54 -51.22 -8.52
N LEU A 3 -57.40 -51.05 -9.25
CA LEU A 3 -56.13 -50.62 -8.70
C LEU A 3 -56.20 -49.13 -8.47
N TRP A 4 -55.88 -48.64 -7.24
CA TRP A 4 -55.65 -47.28 -6.91
C TRP A 4 -54.14 -47.03 -6.97
N LEU A 5 -53.70 -46.11 -7.87
CA LEU A 5 -52.35 -45.61 -7.89
C LEU A 5 -52.27 -44.46 -6.88
N VAL A 6 -51.42 -44.57 -5.86
CA VAL A 6 -51.09 -43.51 -4.91
C VAL A 6 -49.86 -42.82 -5.46
N CYS A 7 -50.01 -41.59 -5.99
CA CYS A 7 -48.90 -40.71 -6.31
C CYS A 7 -48.42 -40.02 -5.02
N ALA A 8 -47.24 -40.40 -4.51
CA ALA A 8 -46.56 -39.68 -3.44
C ALA A 8 -45.89 -38.45 -4.02
N LEU A 9 -46.38 -37.26 -3.65
CA LEU A 9 -45.70 -35.98 -3.92
C LEU A 9 -44.50 -35.86 -3.00
N VAL A 10 -43.29 -35.96 -3.52
CA VAL A 10 -42.05 -35.61 -2.81
C VAL A 10 -41.86 -34.09 -2.92
N LEU A 11 -42.25 -33.36 -1.90
CA LEU A 11 -41.89 -31.96 -1.72
C LEU A 11 -40.40 -31.88 -1.37
N GLY A 12 -39.54 -31.63 -2.37
CA GLY A 12 -38.14 -31.30 -2.17
C GLY A 12 -38.04 -29.97 -1.43
N LEU A 13 -37.53 -29.98 -0.20
CA LEU A 13 -37.10 -28.80 0.52
C LEU A 13 -35.95 -28.18 -0.26
N MET A 14 -36.21 -27.09 -1.01
CA MET A 14 -35.15 -26.26 -1.54
C MET A 14 -34.37 -25.64 -0.37
N PRO A 15 -33.02 -25.68 -0.38
CA PRO A 15 -32.27 -24.98 0.63
C PRO A 15 -32.61 -23.48 0.54
N PRO A 16 -32.62 -22.75 1.68
CA PRO A 16 -32.91 -21.32 1.68
C PRO A 16 -31.86 -20.62 0.80
N VAL A 17 -32.36 -19.92 -0.22
CA VAL A 17 -31.53 -19.00 -1.00
C VAL A 17 -30.96 -17.97 -0.01
N ALA A 18 -29.65 -17.95 0.16
CA ALA A 18 -29.00 -16.96 1.00
C ALA A 18 -29.42 -15.57 0.50
N ALA A 19 -29.94 -14.73 1.41
CA ALA A 19 -30.27 -13.37 1.08
C ALA A 19 -29.02 -12.70 0.49
N PRO A 20 -29.13 -11.90 -0.59
CA PRO A 20 -27.99 -11.20 -1.14
C PRO A 20 -27.32 -10.39 -0.03
N ALA A 21 -25.98 -10.49 0.07
CA ALA A 21 -25.21 -9.76 1.04
C ALA A 21 -25.54 -8.26 0.87
N GLN A 22 -25.98 -7.63 1.96
CA GLN A 22 -26.40 -6.23 1.94
C GLN A 22 -25.15 -5.37 1.70
N GLU A 23 -25.06 -4.77 0.51
CA GLU A 23 -23.92 -3.94 0.12
C GLU A 23 -23.90 -2.67 0.96
N CYS A 24 -22.73 -2.35 1.55
CA CYS A 24 -22.52 -1.09 2.24
C CYS A 24 -22.18 -0.01 1.22
N THR A 25 -23.17 0.78 0.85
CA THR A 25 -23.02 1.91 -0.07
C THR A 25 -22.76 3.19 0.72
N PHE A 26 -21.84 4.01 0.22
CA PHE A 26 -21.50 5.30 0.79
C PHE A 26 -21.73 6.39 -0.26
N SER A 27 -22.18 7.57 0.17
CA SER A 27 -22.39 8.71 -0.72
C SER A 27 -21.10 9.47 -0.97
N ALA A 28 -21.03 10.24 -2.05
CA ALA A 28 -19.93 11.17 -2.29
C ALA A 28 -19.72 12.11 -1.09
N GLY A 29 -18.46 12.36 -0.72
CA GLY A 29 -18.07 13.10 0.47
C GLY A 29 -18.07 12.26 1.77
N TRP A 30 -18.14 10.94 1.65
CA TRP A 30 -18.15 10.03 2.80
C TRP A 30 -16.89 10.14 3.66
N VAL A 31 -15.72 10.33 3.05
CA VAL A 31 -14.45 10.50 3.76
C VAL A 31 -14.47 11.74 4.63
N ARG A 32 -15.00 12.86 4.11
CA ARG A 32 -15.18 14.11 4.88
C ARG A 32 -16.09 13.90 6.07
N THR A 33 -17.22 13.23 5.86
CA THR A 33 -18.21 12.91 6.89
C THR A 33 -17.60 12.02 7.98
N GLU A 34 -16.82 11.02 7.60
CA GLU A 34 -16.15 10.12 8.53
C GLU A 34 -15.09 10.86 9.34
N ASN A 35 -14.22 11.66 8.71
CA ASN A 35 -13.16 12.40 9.41
C ASN A 35 -13.65 13.60 10.26
N ALA A 36 -14.91 14.01 10.12
CA ALA A 36 -15.53 14.97 11.02
C ALA A 36 -15.80 14.40 12.42
N LYS A 37 -15.86 13.07 12.55
CA LYS A 37 -16.07 12.38 13.83
C LYS A 37 -14.86 12.53 14.76
N ALA A 38 -15.08 12.34 16.06
CA ALA A 38 -14.00 12.37 17.05
C ALA A 38 -13.04 11.19 16.85
N GLY A 39 -11.75 11.47 16.80
CA GLY A 39 -10.70 10.46 16.80
C GLY A 39 -10.20 10.10 18.19
N ASN A 40 -9.33 9.10 18.28
CA ASN A 40 -8.77 8.56 19.52
C ASN A 40 -7.25 8.67 19.52
N LYS A 41 -6.66 9.58 20.31
CA LYS A 41 -5.19 9.77 20.36
C LYS A 41 -4.41 8.56 20.92
N GLY A 42 -5.03 7.74 21.77
CA GLY A 42 -4.37 6.59 22.44
C GLY A 42 -4.40 5.28 21.63
N TRP A 43 -4.63 5.34 20.33
CA TRP A 43 -4.70 4.14 19.50
C TRP A 43 -3.34 3.47 19.29
N ASP A 44 -2.27 4.25 19.23
CA ASP A 44 -0.94 3.79 18.93
C ASP A 44 -0.39 2.84 20.02
N ILE A 45 0.65 2.11 19.68
CA ILE A 45 1.44 1.30 20.61
C ILE A 45 2.88 1.78 20.56
N ASP A 46 3.48 1.92 21.74
CA ASP A 46 4.89 2.32 21.85
C ASP A 46 5.79 1.10 21.60
N VAL A 47 5.91 0.75 20.35
CA VAL A 47 6.83 -0.29 19.88
C VAL A 47 7.65 0.31 18.76
N PRO A 48 8.99 0.25 18.84
CA PRO A 48 9.83 0.68 17.73
C PRO A 48 9.44 -0.07 16.47
N MET A 49 9.07 0.68 15.41
CA MET A 49 8.94 0.13 14.08
C MET A 49 10.35 -0.17 13.58
N ARG A 50 10.86 -1.34 13.89
CA ARG A 50 12.11 -1.82 13.32
C ARG A 50 11.79 -2.93 12.35
N PHE A 51 12.30 -2.81 11.14
CA PHE A 51 12.71 -3.98 10.37
C PHE A 51 13.84 -4.64 11.14
N SER A 52 13.51 -5.39 12.13
CA SER A 52 14.54 -6.01 12.92
C SER A 52 14.69 -7.43 12.45
N ALA A 53 15.79 -7.67 11.80
CA ALA A 53 16.37 -9.00 11.67
C ALA A 53 16.77 -9.61 13.02
N ASP A 54 16.51 -8.98 14.15
CA ASP A 54 16.94 -9.46 15.45
C ASP A 54 15.86 -10.32 16.09
N PHE A 55 15.69 -11.53 15.56
CA PHE A 55 14.89 -12.59 16.15
C PHE A 55 15.38 -12.99 17.55
N SER A 56 16.65 -12.73 17.88
CA SER A 56 17.22 -13.09 19.19
C SER A 56 16.54 -12.33 20.33
N ARG A 57 16.09 -11.10 20.09
CA ARG A 57 15.38 -10.27 21.08
C ARG A 57 13.90 -10.57 21.22
N ARG A 58 13.27 -11.34 20.31
CA ARG A 58 11.86 -11.73 20.43
C ARG A 58 11.57 -12.68 21.58
N LYS A 59 12.54 -13.49 22.00
CA LYS A 59 12.38 -14.44 23.10
C LYS A 59 12.14 -13.79 24.47
N GLU A 60 12.54 -12.53 24.64
CA GLU A 60 12.47 -11.85 25.93
C GLU A 60 11.15 -11.12 26.21
N VAL A 61 10.34 -10.85 25.19
CA VAL A 61 9.10 -10.08 25.35
C VAL A 61 7.91 -10.89 24.90
N LYS A 62 7.12 -11.36 25.88
CA LYS A 62 5.82 -11.99 25.61
C LYS A 62 4.90 -10.98 24.92
N ARG A 63 4.52 -11.24 23.68
CA ARG A 63 3.59 -10.43 22.90
C ARG A 63 2.39 -11.27 22.48
N VAL A 64 1.20 -10.69 22.51
CA VAL A 64 0.06 -11.27 21.82
C VAL A 64 0.12 -10.84 20.36
N GLU A 65 0.19 -11.80 19.45
CA GLU A 65 0.29 -11.60 18.02
C GLU A 65 -0.87 -12.29 17.31
N GLY A 66 -1.11 -11.99 16.05
CA GLY A 66 -2.17 -12.65 15.30
C GLY A 66 -2.15 -12.30 13.81
N TYR A 67 -3.02 -12.96 13.07
CA TYR A 67 -3.27 -12.70 11.66
C TYR A 67 -4.72 -13.02 11.33
N PHE A 68 -5.22 -12.42 10.26
CA PHE A 68 -6.53 -12.76 9.70
C PHE A 68 -6.38 -13.76 8.55
N ASP A 69 -7.40 -14.60 8.36
CA ASP A 69 -7.54 -15.46 7.18
C ASP A 69 -7.84 -14.70 5.90
N GLN A 70 -8.13 -13.39 5.99
CA GLN A 70 -8.33 -12.46 4.89
C GLN A 70 -7.43 -11.23 5.05
N THR A 71 -6.99 -10.62 3.94
CA THR A 71 -6.30 -9.33 3.93
C THR A 71 -7.26 -8.16 3.88
N SER A 72 -8.42 -8.41 3.28
CA SER A 72 -9.52 -7.46 3.13
C SER A 72 -10.87 -8.17 3.28
N ILE A 73 -11.89 -7.46 3.74
CA ILE A 73 -13.28 -7.91 3.78
C ILE A 73 -14.21 -6.81 3.28
N GLY A 74 -15.24 -7.24 2.53
CA GLY A 74 -16.35 -6.37 2.15
C GLY A 74 -17.46 -6.35 3.20
N CYS A 75 -18.44 -5.48 3.01
CA CYS A 75 -19.65 -5.41 3.83
C CYS A 75 -20.37 -6.76 3.91
N GLY A 76 -20.83 -7.13 5.10
CA GLY A 76 -21.47 -8.40 5.37
C GLY A 76 -20.52 -9.59 5.51
N HIS A 77 -19.24 -9.40 5.20
CA HIS A 77 -18.23 -10.46 5.29
C HIS A 77 -17.43 -10.38 6.59
N SER A 78 -16.82 -11.51 6.95
CA SER A 78 -16.04 -11.66 8.18
C SER A 78 -14.62 -12.13 7.86
N ALA A 79 -13.67 -11.72 8.70
CA ALA A 79 -12.32 -12.28 8.76
C ALA A 79 -12.12 -12.99 10.10
N THR A 80 -11.61 -14.23 10.07
CA THR A 80 -11.27 -15.01 11.25
C THR A 80 -9.92 -14.56 11.80
N LEU A 81 -9.86 -14.28 13.10
CA LEU A 81 -8.65 -13.89 13.81
C LEU A 81 -7.96 -15.12 14.42
N HIS A 82 -6.74 -15.37 14.01
CA HIS A 82 -5.87 -16.38 14.58
C HIS A 82 -4.90 -15.74 15.58
N ILE A 83 -5.00 -16.11 16.87
CA ILE A 83 -4.16 -15.59 17.93
C ILE A 83 -2.92 -16.47 18.12
N VAL A 84 -1.78 -15.82 18.29
CA VAL A 84 -0.49 -16.44 18.55
C VAL A 84 0.12 -15.87 19.83
N GLY A 85 0.77 -16.72 20.62
CA GLY A 85 1.42 -16.35 21.87
C GLY A 85 0.51 -16.34 23.10
N ALA A 86 -0.78 -16.06 22.95
CA ALA A 86 -1.78 -16.07 24.02
C ALA A 86 -2.94 -17.00 23.70
N LYS A 87 -3.71 -17.41 24.72
CA LYS A 87 -4.92 -18.24 24.51
C LYS A 87 -6.07 -17.43 23.91
N THR A 88 -6.22 -16.19 24.34
CA THR A 88 -7.27 -15.27 23.92
C THR A 88 -6.74 -13.84 23.85
N ALA A 89 -7.41 -13.00 23.10
CA ALA A 89 -7.16 -11.57 23.08
C ALA A 89 -8.45 -10.77 22.98
N ASP A 90 -8.48 -9.65 23.67
CA ASP A 90 -9.41 -8.58 23.38
C ASP A 90 -8.87 -7.77 22.20
N ILE A 91 -9.75 -7.30 21.33
CA ILE A 91 -9.36 -6.44 20.22
C ILE A 91 -9.97 -5.06 20.34
N SER A 92 -9.23 -4.06 19.87
CA SER A 92 -9.76 -2.73 19.58
C SER A 92 -9.57 -2.46 18.10
N LEU A 93 -10.65 -2.26 17.38
CA LEU A 93 -10.66 -2.04 15.93
C LEU A 93 -10.52 -0.54 15.65
N TYR A 94 -9.36 -0.10 15.20
CA TYR A 94 -9.07 1.28 14.86
C TYR A 94 -9.06 1.49 13.35
N ARG A 95 -9.94 2.37 12.84
CA ARG A 95 -9.86 2.87 11.47
C ARG A 95 -8.81 3.98 11.40
N ILE A 96 -7.89 3.85 10.46
CA ILE A 96 -6.86 4.85 10.22
C ILE A 96 -7.42 5.94 9.29
N GLY A 97 -7.16 7.20 9.63
CA GLY A 97 -7.60 8.37 8.87
C GLY A 97 -7.07 9.65 9.49
N TYR A 98 -7.64 10.80 9.13
CA TYR A 98 -7.19 12.09 9.66
C TYR A 98 -7.78 12.41 11.05
N TYR A 99 -9.10 12.34 11.18
CA TYR A 99 -9.85 12.58 12.43
C TYR A 99 -9.37 13.81 13.22
N LYS A 100 -9.28 14.95 12.55
CA LYS A 100 -8.80 16.23 13.15
C LYS A 100 -7.40 16.11 13.77
N GLY A 101 -6.53 15.29 13.18
CA GLY A 101 -5.16 15.05 13.62
C GLY A 101 -5.00 13.97 14.68
N ALA A 102 -6.07 13.26 15.09
CA ALA A 102 -5.95 12.11 15.99
C ALA A 102 -5.34 10.88 15.31
N GLY A 103 -5.43 10.78 13.99
CA GLY A 103 -4.79 9.73 13.19
C GLY A 103 -5.58 8.43 13.10
N ALA A 104 -6.48 8.16 14.03
CA ALA A 104 -7.37 7.00 14.01
C ALA A 104 -8.64 7.21 14.82
N ARG A 105 -9.68 6.41 14.55
CA ARG A 105 -10.92 6.34 15.32
C ARG A 105 -11.20 4.90 15.77
N LEU A 106 -11.52 4.72 17.04
CA LEU A 106 -12.01 3.45 17.56
C LEU A 106 -13.42 3.18 17.02
N ILE A 107 -13.59 2.09 16.32
CA ILE A 107 -14.89 1.62 15.83
C ILE A 107 -15.59 0.78 16.89
N THR A 108 -14.89 -0.22 17.42
CA THR A 108 -15.42 -1.14 18.42
C THR A 108 -14.29 -1.82 19.21
N THR A 109 -14.69 -2.38 20.37
CA THR A 109 -13.85 -3.30 21.15
C THR A 109 -14.61 -4.61 21.34
N ILE A 110 -13.95 -5.73 21.07
CA ILE A 110 -14.54 -7.07 21.20
C ILE A 110 -13.68 -7.88 22.17
N LYS A 111 -14.29 -8.39 23.22
CA LYS A 111 -13.62 -9.29 24.16
C LYS A 111 -13.51 -10.70 23.61
N ASN A 112 -12.37 -11.36 23.86
CA ASN A 112 -12.09 -12.73 23.40
C ASN A 112 -12.45 -12.93 21.93
N ALA A 113 -12.03 -11.99 21.07
CA ALA A 113 -12.41 -11.94 19.68
C ALA A 113 -11.89 -13.14 18.90
N LYS A 114 -12.75 -13.70 18.06
CA LYS A 114 -12.41 -14.78 17.11
C LYS A 114 -12.54 -14.33 15.66
N GLN A 115 -13.30 -13.29 15.41
CA GLN A 115 -13.54 -12.75 14.07
C GLN A 115 -13.92 -11.28 14.13
N ILE A 116 -13.82 -10.59 12.99
CA ILE A 116 -14.38 -9.29 12.73
C ILE A 116 -15.34 -9.40 11.56
N THR A 117 -16.51 -8.80 11.69
CA THR A 117 -17.49 -8.69 10.61
C THR A 117 -17.63 -7.22 10.22
N ALA A 118 -17.46 -6.91 8.94
CA ALA A 118 -17.78 -5.60 8.41
C ALA A 118 -19.30 -5.44 8.29
N THR A 119 -19.84 -4.34 8.78
CA THR A 119 -21.25 -4.01 8.75
C THR A 119 -21.48 -2.67 8.06
N GLN A 120 -22.72 -2.30 7.78
CA GLN A 120 -23.05 -0.97 7.24
C GLN A 120 -22.50 0.20 8.07
N SER A 121 -22.28 0.01 9.35
CA SER A 121 -21.69 1.03 10.25
C SER A 121 -20.15 1.02 10.25
N THR A 122 -19.52 0.10 9.53
CA THR A 122 -18.07 -0.04 9.44
C THR A 122 -17.57 0.64 8.16
N PRO A 123 -17.05 1.89 8.23
CA PRO A 123 -16.64 2.60 7.02
C PRO A 123 -15.48 1.91 6.31
N PRO A 124 -15.39 1.97 4.98
CA PRO A 124 -14.23 1.47 4.26
C PRO A 124 -12.94 2.14 4.71
N GLY A 125 -11.82 1.47 4.51
CA GLY A 125 -10.49 2.02 4.82
C GLY A 125 -9.52 1.03 5.40
N GLN A 126 -8.39 1.57 5.82
CA GLN A 126 -7.33 0.84 6.49
C GLN A 126 -7.62 0.73 7.99
N TYR A 127 -7.43 -0.46 8.52
CA TYR A 127 -7.64 -0.74 9.93
C TYR A 127 -6.39 -1.34 10.58
N LEU A 128 -6.13 -0.91 11.80
CA LEU A 128 -5.20 -1.57 12.70
C LEU A 128 -5.99 -2.14 13.88
N VAL A 129 -6.00 -3.47 13.95
CA VAL A 129 -6.65 -4.21 15.03
C VAL A 129 -5.64 -4.40 16.14
N LYS A 130 -5.82 -3.66 17.25
CA LYS A 130 -4.94 -3.72 18.41
C LYS A 130 -5.33 -4.90 19.29
N LEU A 131 -4.41 -5.85 19.45
CA LEU A 131 -4.58 -7.00 20.31
C LEU A 131 -4.15 -6.69 21.73
N LYS A 132 -4.92 -7.12 22.73
CA LYS A 132 -4.58 -7.06 24.16
C LYS A 132 -4.84 -8.40 24.84
N SER A 133 -3.87 -8.87 25.63
CA SER A 133 -4.03 -10.04 26.49
C SER A 133 -3.27 -9.81 27.80
N PRO A 134 -3.82 -10.19 28.97
CA PRO A 134 -3.16 -10.00 30.26
C PRO A 134 -1.75 -10.66 30.30
N GLY A 135 -0.75 -9.92 30.74
CA GLY A 135 0.64 -10.39 30.81
C GLY A 135 1.39 -10.37 29.48
N TYR A 136 0.80 -9.83 28.39
CA TYR A 136 1.42 -9.73 27.08
C TYR A 136 1.49 -8.26 26.61
N ARG A 137 2.54 -7.93 25.88
CA ARG A 137 2.55 -6.65 25.12
C ARG A 137 1.58 -6.74 23.96
N SER A 138 0.95 -5.61 23.67
CA SER A 138 0.04 -5.45 22.52
C SER A 138 0.79 -5.53 21.19
N SER A 139 0.08 -5.96 20.14
CA SER A 139 0.48 -5.81 18.74
C SER A 139 -0.71 -5.37 17.90
N PHE A 140 -0.45 -5.06 16.64
CA PHE A 140 -1.47 -4.83 15.63
C PHE A 140 -1.66 -6.06 14.73
N VAL A 141 -2.83 -6.13 14.11
CA VAL A 141 -3.09 -6.93 12.91
C VAL A 141 -3.75 -6.01 11.90
N PRO A 142 -3.16 -5.77 10.73
CA PRO A 142 -3.79 -4.97 9.68
C PRO A 142 -4.97 -5.71 9.06
N LEU A 143 -6.01 -4.95 8.73
CA LEU A 143 -7.15 -5.42 7.96
C LEU A 143 -7.65 -4.27 7.10
N LEU A 144 -8.00 -4.54 5.85
CA LEU A 144 -8.64 -3.56 5.00
C LEU A 144 -10.14 -3.88 4.93
N ILE A 145 -10.98 -2.84 5.01
CA ILE A 145 -12.41 -2.97 4.78
C ILE A 145 -12.75 -2.25 3.48
N THR A 146 -13.24 -3.03 2.51
CA THR A 146 -13.69 -2.52 1.21
C THR A 146 -15.14 -2.08 1.29
N GLY A 147 -15.57 -1.23 0.35
CA GLY A 147 -16.96 -0.82 0.20
C GLY A 147 -17.22 -0.30 -1.19
N GLN A 148 -18.50 -0.31 -1.60
CA GLN A 148 -18.92 0.38 -2.81
C GLN A 148 -19.01 1.88 -2.50
N VAL A 149 -18.05 2.63 -3.00
CA VAL A 149 -17.93 4.06 -2.76
C VAL A 149 -17.72 4.79 -4.09
N PRO A 150 -18.34 5.96 -4.28
CA PRO A 150 -17.84 6.92 -5.26
C PRO A 150 -16.38 7.23 -4.90
N SER A 151 -15.47 7.18 -5.85
CA SER A 151 -14.05 7.36 -5.54
C SER A 151 -13.36 8.31 -6.52
N ASP A 152 -12.68 9.29 -5.96
CA ASP A 152 -11.74 10.13 -6.69
C ASP A 152 -10.49 9.34 -7.02
N VAL A 153 -10.05 8.51 -6.07
CA VAL A 153 -8.84 7.70 -6.18
C VAL A 153 -9.03 6.28 -5.63
N THR A 154 -8.34 5.31 -6.22
CA THR A 154 -8.16 3.98 -5.64
C THR A 154 -6.78 3.88 -5.00
N PHE A 155 -6.74 3.64 -3.68
CA PHE A 155 -5.51 3.38 -2.94
C PHE A 155 -5.28 1.88 -2.81
N ILE A 156 -4.10 1.42 -3.22
CA ILE A 156 -3.72 -0.01 -3.18
C ILE A 156 -2.67 -0.23 -2.09
N SER A 157 -3.00 -1.07 -1.11
CA SER A 157 -2.06 -1.49 -0.06
C SER A 157 -1.20 -2.64 -0.52
N SER A 158 0.11 -2.53 -0.33
CA SER A 158 1.13 -3.43 -0.86
C SER A 158 1.39 -4.63 0.06
N VAL A 159 0.36 -5.42 0.32
CA VAL A 159 0.38 -6.54 1.30
C VAL A 159 1.35 -7.65 0.89
N LEU A 160 1.50 -7.91 -0.42
CA LEU A 160 2.50 -8.85 -0.93
C LEU A 160 3.91 -8.42 -0.52
N THR A 161 4.22 -7.14 -0.70
CA THR A 161 5.53 -6.59 -0.31
C THR A 161 5.72 -6.68 1.20
N TRP A 162 4.68 -6.37 2.01
CA TRP A 162 4.80 -6.52 3.46
C TRP A 162 5.13 -7.96 3.85
N GLN A 163 4.49 -8.97 3.23
CA GLN A 163 4.76 -10.39 3.52
C GLN A 163 6.11 -10.85 2.99
N ALA A 164 6.57 -10.34 1.86
CA ALA A 164 7.88 -10.66 1.33
C ALA A 164 9.02 -10.28 2.28
N TYR A 165 8.88 -9.15 2.98
CA TYR A 165 9.84 -8.64 3.96
C TYR A 165 9.61 -9.16 5.38
N ASN A 166 8.45 -9.74 5.67
CA ASN A 166 8.08 -10.22 7.00
C ASN A 166 8.98 -11.36 7.46
N GLN A 167 9.74 -11.14 8.54
CA GLN A 167 10.64 -12.14 9.11
C GLN A 167 10.02 -12.95 10.25
N TRP A 168 8.73 -12.79 10.51
CA TRP A 168 8.06 -13.59 11.52
C TRP A 168 8.20 -15.09 11.21
N GLY A 169 8.51 -15.90 12.21
CA GLY A 169 8.78 -17.33 12.05
C GLY A 169 10.21 -17.65 11.60
N GLY A 170 11.09 -16.66 11.41
CA GLY A 170 12.52 -16.83 11.18
C GLY A 170 12.98 -16.54 9.75
N ALA A 171 12.11 -16.58 8.74
CA ALA A 171 12.54 -16.34 7.37
C ALA A 171 11.57 -15.47 6.57
N SER A 172 12.12 -14.75 5.61
CA SER A 172 11.41 -13.94 4.59
C SER A 172 11.91 -14.31 3.20
N LEU A 173 11.36 -13.72 2.14
CA LEU A 173 11.91 -13.86 0.79
C LEU A 173 13.27 -13.14 0.59
N TYR A 174 13.79 -12.49 1.64
CA TYR A 174 15.05 -11.75 1.61
C TYR A 174 16.13 -12.36 2.48
N LYS A 175 15.77 -12.93 3.63
CA LYS A 175 16.72 -13.43 4.63
C LYS A 175 16.17 -14.66 5.33
N GLY A 176 17.07 -15.58 5.65
CA GLY A 176 16.80 -16.70 6.55
C GLY A 176 16.85 -16.31 8.03
N ALA A 177 16.68 -17.29 8.90
CA ALA A 177 16.75 -17.13 10.36
C ALA A 177 18.13 -16.69 10.88
N ASP A 178 19.17 -16.99 10.14
CA ASP A 178 20.55 -16.57 10.38
C ASP A 178 20.87 -15.16 9.86
N GLY A 179 19.90 -14.51 9.22
CA GLY A 179 20.03 -13.17 8.62
C GLY A 179 20.69 -13.15 7.24
N HIS A 180 21.08 -14.30 6.70
CA HIS A 180 21.73 -14.39 5.40
C HIS A 180 20.72 -14.51 4.25
N ARG A 181 21.12 -14.03 3.06
CA ARG A 181 20.29 -14.10 1.85
C ARG A 181 20.20 -15.51 1.27
N GLU A 182 21.24 -16.29 1.45
CA GLU A 182 21.40 -17.64 0.94
C GLU A 182 20.40 -18.62 1.56
N THR A 183 20.01 -18.35 2.79
CA THR A 183 19.07 -19.15 3.59
C THR A 183 17.66 -18.59 3.61
N ARG A 184 17.36 -17.60 2.75
CA ARG A 184 16.02 -17.01 2.62
C ARG A 184 14.96 -18.05 2.24
N ALA A 185 13.72 -17.79 2.63
CA ALA A 185 12.60 -18.60 2.19
C ALA A 185 12.38 -18.49 0.67
N THR A 186 11.96 -19.56 0.03
CA THR A 186 11.51 -19.58 -1.38
C THR A 186 10.01 -19.31 -1.51
N SER A 187 9.27 -19.48 -0.40
CA SER A 187 7.86 -19.16 -0.29
C SER A 187 7.51 -18.68 1.11
N VAL A 188 6.47 -17.85 1.24
CA VAL A 188 5.96 -17.36 2.51
C VAL A 188 4.44 -17.38 2.52
N SER A 189 3.88 -17.83 3.65
CA SER A 189 2.43 -17.86 3.86
C SER A 189 1.94 -16.54 4.47
N PHE A 190 0.74 -16.11 4.08
CA PHE A 190 0.00 -15.04 4.76
C PHE A 190 -0.62 -15.49 6.09
N ASN A 191 -0.66 -16.79 6.36
CA ASN A 191 -1.17 -17.36 7.60
C ASN A 191 -0.14 -17.28 8.73
N ARG A 192 0.37 -16.08 8.98
CA ARG A 192 1.35 -15.76 10.02
C ARG A 192 1.25 -14.29 10.44
N PRO A 193 1.54 -13.95 11.70
CA PRO A 193 1.65 -12.56 12.13
C PRO A 193 2.71 -11.80 11.33
N TYR A 194 2.59 -10.46 11.32
CA TYR A 194 3.70 -9.62 10.93
C TYR A 194 4.70 -9.43 12.07
N ASP A 195 5.95 -9.23 11.74
CA ASP A 195 6.99 -8.89 12.68
C ASP A 195 6.87 -7.44 13.20
N GLY A 196 7.84 -7.00 14.02
CA GLY A 196 7.84 -5.66 14.60
C GLY A 196 6.64 -5.42 15.51
N ASP A 197 5.84 -4.42 15.21
CA ASP A 197 4.61 -4.07 15.94
C ASP A 197 3.36 -4.82 15.44
N GLY A 198 3.52 -5.68 14.45
CA GLY A 198 2.45 -6.45 13.81
C GLY A 198 1.73 -5.75 12.67
N ALA A 199 2.11 -4.52 12.32
CA ALA A 199 1.44 -3.75 11.28
C ALA A 199 2.10 -3.85 9.89
N GLY A 200 3.12 -4.69 9.73
CA GLY A 200 3.88 -4.79 8.49
C GLY A 200 4.52 -3.47 8.10
N GLN A 201 4.58 -3.19 6.81
CA GLN A 201 5.15 -1.92 6.31
C GLN A 201 4.13 -0.76 6.28
N PHE A 202 2.86 -1.02 6.57
CA PHE A 202 1.79 -0.03 6.45
C PHE A 202 2.11 1.27 7.18
N ARG A 203 2.55 1.20 8.44
CA ARG A 203 2.68 2.38 9.30
C ARG A 203 3.69 3.42 8.82
N TYR A 204 4.69 3.05 8.05
CA TYR A 204 5.69 3.98 7.53
C TYR A 204 5.66 4.14 6.02
N MET A 205 5.21 3.14 5.27
CA MET A 205 5.17 3.22 3.81
C MET A 205 3.82 3.68 3.25
N GLU A 206 2.75 3.66 4.04
CA GLU A 206 1.40 3.96 3.54
C GLU A 206 0.59 4.88 4.46
N GLN A 207 0.59 4.65 5.76
CA GLN A 207 -0.24 5.39 6.72
C GLN A 207 -0.15 6.92 6.62
N PRO A 208 1.04 7.56 6.51
CA PRO A 208 1.12 9.02 6.40
C PRO A 208 0.43 9.56 5.14
N LEU A 209 0.50 8.81 4.03
CA LEU A 209 -0.16 9.17 2.76
C LEU A 209 -1.68 9.01 2.88
N VAL A 210 -2.16 7.90 3.43
CA VAL A 210 -3.59 7.66 3.70
C VAL A 210 -4.17 8.78 4.56
N GLN A 211 -3.49 9.13 5.66
CA GLN A 211 -3.96 10.20 6.56
C GLN A 211 -4.00 11.56 5.85
N LEU A 212 -3.06 11.85 4.94
CA LEU A 212 -3.06 13.09 4.17
C LEU A 212 -4.18 13.12 3.13
N MET A 213 -4.41 12.04 2.39
CA MET A 213 -5.52 11.96 1.43
C MET A 213 -6.87 12.16 2.12
N GLU A 214 -7.08 11.52 3.26
CA GLU A 214 -8.30 11.70 4.05
C GLU A 214 -8.42 13.11 4.65
N GLN A 215 -7.31 13.77 5.00
CA GLN A 215 -7.32 15.17 5.41
C GLN A 215 -7.79 16.09 4.29
N LEU A 216 -7.43 15.79 3.04
CA LEU A 216 -7.85 16.54 1.85
C LEU A 216 -9.29 16.19 1.42
N SER A 217 -9.94 15.25 2.12
CA SER A 217 -11.32 14.86 1.90
C SER A 217 -11.61 14.28 0.51
N LEU A 218 -10.63 13.62 -0.10
CA LEU A 218 -10.87 12.80 -1.28
C LEU A 218 -11.72 11.59 -0.91
N ASP A 219 -12.64 11.23 -1.78
CA ASP A 219 -13.33 9.96 -1.67
C ASP A 219 -12.40 8.84 -2.19
N ILE A 220 -12.09 7.90 -1.32
CA ILE A 220 -11.04 6.90 -1.55
C ILE A 220 -11.68 5.51 -1.61
N ASN A 221 -11.46 4.80 -2.71
CA ASN A 221 -11.65 3.36 -2.75
C ASN A 221 -10.38 2.69 -2.21
N TYR A 222 -10.54 1.77 -1.26
CA TYR A 222 -9.43 1.04 -0.65
C TYR A 222 -9.46 -0.42 -1.08
N ILE A 223 -8.37 -0.90 -1.67
CA ILE A 223 -8.14 -2.31 -1.98
C ILE A 223 -6.73 -2.73 -1.57
N THR A 224 -6.50 -4.03 -1.43
CA THR A 224 -5.16 -4.60 -1.32
C THR A 224 -4.64 -5.04 -2.69
N ASP A 225 -3.35 -5.25 -2.81
CA ASP A 225 -2.77 -5.89 -4.00
C ASP A 225 -3.27 -7.34 -4.17
N VAL A 226 -3.64 -8.04 -3.09
CA VAL A 226 -4.33 -9.34 -3.16
C VAL A 226 -5.73 -9.22 -3.80
N ASP A 227 -6.41 -8.09 -3.60
CA ASP A 227 -7.68 -7.82 -4.29
C ASP A 227 -7.42 -7.45 -5.75
N LEU A 228 -6.37 -6.68 -6.02
CA LEU A 228 -5.94 -6.32 -7.38
C LEU A 228 -5.61 -7.54 -8.23
N ASP A 229 -5.02 -8.59 -7.62
CA ASP A 229 -4.72 -9.87 -8.30
C ASP A 229 -5.97 -10.56 -8.88
N LYS A 230 -7.15 -10.27 -8.32
CA LYS A 230 -8.43 -10.79 -8.81
C LYS A 230 -9.00 -10.00 -9.99
N ALA A 231 -8.22 -9.05 -10.53
CA ALA A 231 -8.58 -8.17 -11.62
C ALA A 231 -9.92 -7.42 -11.43
N PRO A 232 -10.08 -6.65 -10.34
CA PRO A 232 -11.29 -5.89 -10.08
C PRO A 232 -11.45 -4.77 -11.11
N GLU A 233 -12.66 -4.32 -11.31
CA GLU A 233 -12.93 -3.07 -12.00
C GLU A 233 -12.51 -1.88 -11.13
N ILE A 234 -11.78 -0.93 -11.72
CA ILE A 234 -11.32 0.30 -11.03
C ILE A 234 -12.06 1.49 -11.64
N ASP A 235 -13.00 2.03 -10.87
CA ASP A 235 -13.78 3.21 -11.25
C ASP A 235 -13.30 4.42 -10.45
N SER A 236 -12.13 4.95 -10.81
CA SER A 236 -11.56 6.17 -10.21
C SER A 236 -10.64 6.88 -11.19
N ALA A 237 -10.47 8.20 -11.00
CA ALA A 237 -9.60 9.00 -11.87
C ALA A 237 -8.12 8.60 -11.74
N SER A 238 -7.71 8.08 -10.59
CA SER A 238 -6.30 7.76 -10.32
C SER A 238 -6.15 6.54 -9.42
N ILE A 239 -5.08 5.79 -9.67
CA ILE A 239 -4.54 4.75 -8.78
C ILE A 239 -3.36 5.34 -8.01
N VAL A 240 -3.34 5.13 -6.69
CA VAL A 240 -2.30 5.62 -5.78
C VAL A 240 -1.60 4.44 -5.12
N LEU A 241 -0.28 4.39 -5.24
CA LEU A 241 0.60 3.45 -4.57
C LEU A 241 1.44 4.16 -3.51
N GLY A 242 1.60 3.52 -2.35
CA GLY A 242 2.40 4.01 -1.24
C GLY A 242 3.91 3.93 -1.47
N GLY A 243 4.68 4.02 -0.38
CA GLY A 243 6.14 4.15 -0.43
C GLY A 243 6.91 2.91 -0.89
N HIS A 244 6.29 1.73 -0.89
CA HIS A 244 6.97 0.49 -1.28
C HIS A 244 6.00 -0.57 -1.80
N SER A 245 6.04 -0.86 -3.11
CA SER A 245 5.18 -1.83 -3.80
C SER A 245 6.00 -2.68 -4.77
N GLU A 246 6.92 -3.50 -4.23
CA GLU A 246 7.95 -4.21 -5.00
C GLU A 246 7.44 -5.51 -5.66
N PHE A 247 6.61 -6.29 -4.93
CA PHE A 247 6.17 -7.62 -5.37
C PHE A 247 4.80 -7.57 -6.03
N TRP A 248 4.74 -8.01 -7.28
CA TRP A 248 3.51 -8.05 -8.06
C TRP A 248 3.31 -9.41 -8.72
N THR A 249 2.07 -9.87 -8.85
CA THR A 249 1.72 -10.96 -9.75
C THR A 249 1.60 -10.44 -11.18
N GLN A 250 1.54 -11.34 -12.17
CA GLN A 250 1.29 -10.92 -13.54
C GLN A 250 -0.08 -10.27 -13.70
N SER A 251 -1.10 -10.81 -13.06
CA SER A 251 -2.48 -10.25 -13.09
C SER A 251 -2.52 -8.81 -12.59
N MET A 252 -1.87 -8.51 -11.46
CA MET A 252 -1.79 -7.13 -10.93
C MET A 252 -1.17 -6.17 -11.94
N ARG A 253 -0.08 -6.57 -12.58
CA ARG A 253 0.60 -5.76 -13.59
C ARG A 253 -0.30 -5.52 -14.79
N ASP A 254 -0.95 -6.56 -15.30
CA ASP A 254 -1.84 -6.48 -16.46
C ASP A 254 -3.01 -5.53 -16.20
N VAL A 255 -3.58 -5.55 -14.98
CA VAL A 255 -4.63 -4.61 -14.56
C VAL A 255 -4.14 -3.17 -14.59
N ILE A 256 -2.98 -2.89 -13.99
CA ILE A 256 -2.44 -1.51 -13.94
C ILE A 256 -2.10 -1.00 -15.34
N GLU A 257 -1.48 -1.81 -16.19
CA GLU A 257 -1.18 -1.43 -17.56
C GLU A 257 -2.47 -1.19 -18.38
N LYS A 258 -3.51 -2.01 -18.19
CA LYS A 258 -4.84 -1.81 -18.77
C LYS A 258 -5.44 -0.49 -18.32
N GLU A 259 -5.43 -0.20 -17.04
CA GLU A 259 -5.98 1.04 -16.47
C GLU A 259 -5.29 2.29 -17.02
N ILE A 260 -3.96 2.29 -17.11
CA ILE A 260 -3.21 3.38 -17.76
C ILE A 260 -3.66 3.54 -19.22
N ASN A 261 -3.84 2.44 -19.95
CA ASN A 261 -4.29 2.46 -21.36
C ASN A 261 -5.75 2.94 -21.51
N GLN A 262 -6.56 2.86 -20.48
CA GLN A 262 -7.93 3.39 -20.44
C GLN A 262 -7.99 4.85 -19.96
N GLY A 263 -6.88 5.36 -19.42
CA GLY A 263 -6.74 6.77 -19.03
C GLY A 263 -6.78 7.02 -17.54
N THR A 264 -6.77 5.99 -16.71
CA THR A 264 -6.60 6.10 -15.25
C THR A 264 -5.18 6.51 -14.93
N ASN A 265 -4.99 7.58 -14.16
CA ASN A 265 -3.65 8.03 -13.77
C ASN A 265 -3.00 7.04 -12.80
N LEU A 266 -1.67 6.92 -12.86
CA LEU A 266 -0.90 6.16 -11.89
C LEU A 266 0.05 7.09 -11.11
N LEU A 267 -0.12 7.13 -9.79
CA LEU A 267 0.64 7.97 -8.88
C LEU A 267 1.42 7.12 -7.89
N VAL A 268 2.73 7.02 -8.08
CA VAL A 268 3.63 6.19 -7.28
C VAL A 268 4.42 7.08 -6.33
N PHE A 269 4.13 6.97 -5.02
CA PHE A 269 4.82 7.67 -3.94
C PHE A 269 5.99 6.86 -3.37
N GLY A 270 6.57 5.99 -4.17
CA GLY A 270 7.60 5.05 -3.78
C GLY A 270 8.74 4.95 -4.78
N GLY A 271 9.62 4.02 -4.52
CA GLY A 271 10.63 3.51 -5.43
C GLY A 271 10.65 1.99 -5.40
N ASN A 272 11.36 1.35 -6.33
CA ASN A 272 11.41 -0.10 -6.45
C ASN A 272 10.00 -0.72 -6.64
N THR A 273 9.15 -0.05 -7.41
CA THR A 273 7.78 -0.50 -7.65
C THR A 273 7.74 -1.53 -8.78
N ALA A 274 6.94 -2.59 -8.60
CA ALA A 274 6.73 -3.67 -9.57
C ALA A 274 8.05 -4.32 -10.07
N TYR A 275 9.06 -4.40 -9.19
CA TYR A 275 10.35 -4.99 -9.54
C TYR A 275 10.29 -6.50 -9.65
N ALA A 276 9.64 -7.17 -8.70
CA ALA A 276 9.66 -8.62 -8.55
C ALA A 276 8.31 -9.25 -8.92
N LYS A 277 8.32 -10.12 -9.92
CA LYS A 277 7.22 -11.03 -10.17
C LYS A 277 7.19 -12.11 -9.10
N THR A 278 5.99 -12.36 -8.55
CA THR A 278 5.70 -13.43 -7.59
C THR A 278 4.44 -14.18 -8.02
N ASP A 279 4.30 -15.41 -7.56
CA ASP A 279 3.07 -16.18 -7.66
C ASP A 279 2.32 -16.13 -6.33
N LEU A 280 1.00 -16.04 -6.37
CA LEU A 280 0.12 -16.06 -5.21
C LEU A 280 -0.89 -17.19 -5.35
N ILE A 281 -0.74 -18.25 -4.57
CA ILE A 281 -1.63 -19.43 -4.57
C ILE A 281 -2.00 -19.75 -3.13
N ASP A 282 -3.29 -19.87 -2.85
CA ASP A 282 -3.83 -20.26 -1.53
C ASP A 282 -3.17 -19.52 -0.35
N ARG A 283 -3.08 -18.19 -0.46
CA ARG A 283 -2.45 -17.33 0.56
C ARG A 283 -0.96 -17.64 0.80
N THR A 284 -0.30 -18.22 -0.18
CA THR A 284 1.16 -18.43 -0.17
C THR A 284 1.75 -17.73 -1.38
N MET A 285 2.69 -16.82 -1.13
CA MET A 285 3.47 -16.22 -2.19
C MET A 285 4.79 -16.95 -2.34
N SER A 286 5.21 -17.14 -3.57
CA SER A 286 6.45 -17.81 -3.93
C SER A 286 7.10 -17.14 -5.12
N ASN A 287 8.34 -17.46 -5.35
CA ASN A 287 9.16 -16.89 -6.38
C ASN A 287 9.49 -15.40 -6.18
N ARG A 288 10.61 -14.99 -6.68
CA ARG A 288 11.06 -13.61 -6.76
C ARG A 288 11.89 -13.48 -8.02
N ILE A 289 11.22 -13.19 -9.13
CA ILE A 289 11.84 -13.07 -10.44
C ILE A 289 11.78 -11.60 -10.84
N PRO A 290 12.91 -10.90 -11.04
CA PRO A 290 12.85 -9.53 -11.54
C PRO A 290 12.10 -9.49 -12.88
N TYR A 291 11.12 -8.61 -13.03
CA TYR A 291 10.35 -8.49 -14.27
C TYR A 291 11.26 -8.18 -15.47
N ARG A 292 12.35 -7.47 -15.26
CA ARG A 292 13.35 -7.18 -16.32
C ARG A 292 14.04 -8.42 -16.84
N ASP A 293 14.18 -9.48 -16.04
CA ASP A 293 14.84 -10.74 -16.45
C ASP A 293 13.94 -11.59 -17.36
N ILE A 294 12.65 -11.26 -17.42
CA ILE A 294 11.67 -11.89 -18.31
C ILE A 294 11.19 -10.95 -19.43
N ASN A 295 12.02 -9.96 -19.80
CA ASN A 295 11.73 -8.94 -20.83
C ASN A 295 10.49 -8.08 -20.57
N GLN A 296 10.09 -7.91 -19.33
CA GLN A 296 9.00 -7.04 -18.89
C GLN A 296 9.49 -6.01 -17.87
N PRO A 297 10.47 -5.14 -18.21
CA PRO A 297 10.99 -4.20 -17.22
C PRO A 297 9.89 -3.30 -16.68
N GLU A 298 9.97 -2.97 -15.41
CA GLU A 298 9.00 -2.07 -14.73
C GLU A 298 8.95 -0.69 -15.38
N SER A 299 10.05 -0.25 -15.96
CA SER A 299 10.14 1.03 -16.67
C SER A 299 9.25 1.13 -17.91
N SER A 300 8.79 0.00 -18.48
CA SER A 300 7.93 0.03 -19.68
C SER A 300 6.59 0.74 -19.42
N PHE A 301 6.09 0.71 -18.18
CA PHE A 301 4.85 1.39 -17.80
C PHE A 301 5.05 2.43 -16.69
N LEU A 302 6.13 2.37 -15.88
CA LEU A 302 6.43 3.38 -14.87
C LEU A 302 7.28 4.54 -15.41
N GLY A 303 7.96 4.35 -16.55
CA GLY A 303 8.90 5.32 -17.10
C GLY A 303 10.28 5.33 -16.44
N SER A 304 10.44 4.67 -15.32
CA SER A 304 11.70 4.48 -14.59
C SER A 304 11.73 3.12 -13.90
N ALA A 305 12.90 2.70 -13.43
CA ALA A 305 13.14 1.39 -12.86
C ALA A 305 14.10 1.47 -11.68
N PHE A 306 13.94 0.55 -10.73
CA PHE A 306 14.86 0.40 -9.60
C PHE A 306 16.29 0.17 -10.06
N PHE A 307 17.25 0.89 -9.42
CA PHE A 307 18.66 0.72 -9.74
C PHE A 307 19.61 0.77 -8.54
N ALA A 308 19.22 1.40 -7.41
CA ALA A 308 20.12 1.59 -6.28
C ALA A 308 19.43 1.37 -4.93
N VAL A 309 20.18 0.81 -3.99
CA VAL A 309 19.78 0.57 -2.60
C VAL A 309 20.84 1.09 -1.62
N GLY A 310 20.44 1.42 -0.40
CA GLY A 310 21.37 1.89 0.64
C GLY A 310 21.82 3.34 0.44
N ILE A 311 21.08 4.13 -0.32
CA ILE A 311 21.43 5.52 -0.59
C ILE A 311 20.72 6.49 0.35
N LYS A 312 21.33 7.68 0.52
CA LYS A 312 20.71 8.86 1.12
C LYS A 312 21.26 10.10 0.39
N LYS A 313 20.43 10.68 -0.47
CA LYS A 313 20.82 11.83 -1.30
C LYS A 313 19.76 12.92 -1.27
N ASP A 314 20.19 14.13 -1.50
CA ASP A 314 19.30 15.27 -1.65
C ASP A 314 18.59 15.20 -3.01
N LEU A 315 17.33 15.65 -3.03
CA LEU A 315 16.52 15.74 -4.24
C LEU A 315 16.69 17.16 -4.81
N GLU A 316 17.24 17.24 -6.02
CA GLU A 316 17.38 18.48 -6.80
C GLU A 316 16.18 18.63 -7.71
N VAL A 317 15.34 19.64 -7.46
CA VAL A 317 14.15 19.92 -8.26
C VAL A 317 14.57 20.44 -9.64
N GLN A 318 14.07 19.81 -10.71
CA GLN A 318 14.31 20.22 -12.10
C GLN A 318 13.12 21.02 -12.64
N ALA A 319 11.89 20.55 -12.39
CA ALA A 319 10.64 21.14 -12.87
C ALA A 319 10.12 22.23 -11.90
N THR A 320 10.90 23.28 -11.65
CA THR A 320 10.58 24.32 -10.65
C THR A 320 9.40 25.22 -11.04
N ASP A 321 9.09 25.32 -12.31
CA ASP A 321 8.01 26.16 -12.90
C ASP A 321 6.71 25.40 -13.12
N ARG A 322 6.72 24.08 -12.91
CA ARG A 322 5.63 23.18 -13.29
C ARG A 322 5.17 22.28 -12.14
N TRP A 323 3.91 21.83 -12.27
CA TRP A 323 3.35 20.80 -11.38
C TRP A 323 4.20 19.52 -11.45
N PRO A 324 4.40 18.82 -10.32
CA PRO A 324 3.92 19.15 -8.97
C PRO A 324 4.89 20.02 -8.16
N PHE A 325 6.11 20.25 -8.64
CA PHE A 325 7.18 20.91 -7.88
C PHE A 325 7.11 22.43 -7.85
N LYS A 326 6.24 23.05 -8.65
CA LYS A 326 6.04 24.53 -8.64
C LYS A 326 5.77 25.09 -7.25
N VAL A 327 5.12 24.32 -6.37
CA VAL A 327 4.80 24.74 -4.99
C VAL A 327 6.02 24.89 -4.10
N VAL A 328 7.18 24.40 -4.55
CA VAL A 328 8.49 24.50 -3.90
C VAL A 328 9.56 25.12 -4.82
N ALA A 329 9.14 25.88 -5.82
CA ALA A 329 10.03 26.45 -6.87
C ALA A 329 11.25 27.20 -6.34
N LYS A 330 11.13 27.87 -5.18
CA LYS A 330 12.22 28.67 -4.58
C LYS A 330 13.22 27.82 -3.78
N VAL A 331 12.97 26.53 -3.61
CA VAL A 331 13.76 25.67 -2.73
C VAL A 331 14.97 25.08 -3.45
N GLY A 332 14.79 24.64 -4.71
CA GLY A 332 15.81 23.99 -5.53
C GLY A 332 16.20 22.59 -5.04
N THR A 333 16.33 22.38 -3.72
CA THR A 333 16.81 21.11 -3.14
C THR A 333 16.00 20.73 -1.91
N ILE A 334 15.57 19.46 -1.81
CA ILE A 334 14.94 18.85 -0.63
C ILE A 334 15.92 17.82 -0.05
N LYS A 335 16.38 18.02 1.18
CA LYS A 335 17.48 17.26 1.76
C LYS A 335 17.10 15.82 2.09
N GLY A 336 17.97 14.88 1.72
CA GLY A 336 17.99 13.48 2.14
C GLY A 336 16.83 12.63 1.64
N ILE A 337 16.05 13.07 0.66
CA ILE A 337 14.79 12.42 0.26
C ILE A 337 14.98 11.21 -0.66
N TYR A 338 16.03 11.16 -1.49
CA TYR A 338 16.34 9.94 -2.21
C TYR A 338 17.01 8.92 -1.29
N GLY A 339 16.27 7.86 -0.97
CA GLY A 339 16.69 6.76 -0.12
C GLY A 339 15.47 5.92 0.32
N TYR A 340 15.58 4.76 0.87
CA TYR A 340 16.75 3.86 0.95
C TYR A 340 17.05 3.23 -0.41
N GLU A 341 16.03 3.09 -1.26
CA GLU A 341 16.01 2.62 -2.63
C GLU A 341 15.62 3.77 -3.56
N ALA A 342 16.14 3.71 -4.79
CA ALA A 342 15.84 4.72 -5.79
C ALA A 342 15.74 4.15 -7.20
N ASP A 343 14.94 4.86 -8.03
CA ASP A 343 14.70 4.55 -9.42
C ASP A 343 15.46 5.49 -10.34
N THR A 344 15.70 5.03 -11.58
CA THR A 344 16.24 5.83 -12.67
C THR A 344 15.50 5.55 -13.98
N ALA A 345 15.47 6.54 -14.87
CA ALA A 345 15.07 6.36 -16.26
C ALA A 345 16.26 6.15 -17.18
N MET A 346 17.50 6.36 -16.73
CA MET A 346 18.70 6.20 -17.55
C MET A 346 19.00 4.73 -17.81
N GLY A 347 19.29 4.40 -19.07
CA GLY A 347 19.66 3.04 -19.48
C GLY A 347 18.53 2.01 -19.38
N THR A 348 17.28 2.45 -19.13
CA THR A 348 16.11 1.56 -19.07
C THR A 348 15.27 1.65 -20.33
N LYS A 349 14.51 0.61 -20.67
CA LYS A 349 13.49 0.66 -21.74
C LYS A 349 12.24 1.35 -21.22
N GLY A 350 11.52 2.07 -22.06
CA GLY A 350 10.23 2.68 -21.65
C GLY A 350 9.85 3.94 -22.43
N PRO A 351 8.72 4.55 -22.07
CA PRO A 351 8.24 5.79 -22.67
C PRO A 351 9.23 6.93 -22.46
N GLY A 352 9.11 7.97 -23.30
CA GLY A 352 9.81 9.23 -23.05
C GLY A 352 9.27 9.89 -21.78
N VAL A 353 10.16 10.39 -20.92
CA VAL A 353 9.81 10.95 -19.62
C VAL A 353 10.38 12.35 -19.41
N GLU A 354 9.67 13.14 -18.64
CA GLU A 354 10.17 14.35 -18.00
C GLU A 354 10.83 13.99 -16.68
N VAL A 355 12.00 14.55 -16.40
CA VAL A 355 12.70 14.44 -15.12
C VAL A 355 12.25 15.58 -14.21
N LEU A 356 11.40 15.30 -13.27
CA LEU A 356 10.86 16.28 -12.33
C LEU A 356 11.86 16.70 -11.26
N ALA A 357 12.64 15.73 -10.81
CA ALA A 357 13.71 15.90 -9.84
C ALA A 357 14.75 14.79 -9.98
N ARG A 358 15.96 15.04 -9.51
CA ARG A 358 17.07 14.07 -9.60
C ARG A 358 18.02 14.16 -8.41
N ALA A 359 18.89 13.15 -8.28
CA ALA A 359 20.07 13.20 -7.43
C ALA A 359 21.22 12.44 -8.07
N THR A 360 22.42 13.01 -8.07
CA THR A 360 23.62 12.30 -8.50
C THR A 360 24.07 11.34 -7.41
N ILE A 361 24.09 10.04 -7.70
CA ILE A 361 24.48 9.00 -6.74
C ILE A 361 25.98 8.87 -6.64
N SER A 362 26.68 8.84 -7.79
CA SER A 362 28.14 8.80 -7.83
C SER A 362 28.65 9.82 -8.85
N PRO A 363 29.53 10.75 -8.44
CA PRO A 363 30.16 11.69 -9.36
C PRO A 363 31.14 11.02 -10.37
N THR A 364 31.65 9.83 -10.01
CA THR A 364 32.65 9.10 -10.82
C THR A 364 32.03 8.11 -11.79
N GLU A 365 30.78 7.65 -11.54
CA GLU A 365 30.06 6.74 -12.40
C GLU A 365 29.04 7.51 -13.24
N LYS A 366 29.39 7.82 -14.50
CA LYS A 366 28.47 8.47 -15.44
C LYS A 366 27.23 7.61 -15.63
N GLY A 367 26.05 8.14 -15.23
CA GLY A 367 24.77 7.52 -15.42
C GLY A 367 24.04 7.07 -14.14
N PHE A 368 24.66 7.15 -12.98
CA PHE A 368 24.00 6.82 -11.71
C PHE A 368 23.27 8.04 -11.14
N VAL A 369 22.06 8.26 -11.63
CA VAL A 369 21.19 9.40 -11.22
C VAL A 369 19.84 8.85 -10.79
N ALA A 370 19.47 9.09 -9.53
CA ALA A 370 18.12 8.87 -9.04
C ALA A 370 17.17 9.91 -9.65
N MET A 371 15.96 9.49 -10.03
CA MET A 371 15.02 10.36 -10.73
C MET A 371 13.60 10.19 -10.24
N SER A 372 12.90 11.34 -10.09
CA SER A 372 11.43 11.38 -10.11
C SER A 372 10.98 11.71 -11.52
N THR A 373 10.07 10.93 -12.06
CA THR A 373 9.70 10.98 -13.49
C THR A 373 8.20 11.19 -13.68
N TYR A 374 7.85 11.77 -14.83
CA TYR A 374 6.49 11.92 -15.27
C TYR A 374 6.39 11.70 -16.79
N TYR A 375 5.32 11.02 -17.21
CA TYR A 375 4.93 11.00 -18.62
C TYR A 375 3.40 11.00 -18.77
N ALA A 376 2.94 11.39 -19.95
CA ALA A 376 1.53 11.28 -20.36
C ALA A 376 1.38 10.11 -21.33
N ALA A 377 0.53 9.15 -20.98
CA ALA A 377 0.20 8.05 -21.89
C ALA A 377 -0.70 8.53 -23.04
N PRO A 378 -0.75 7.83 -24.19
CA PRO A 378 -1.62 8.20 -25.31
C PRO A 378 -3.11 8.26 -24.94
N SER A 379 -3.54 7.51 -23.92
CA SER A 379 -4.89 7.53 -23.35
C SER A 379 -5.24 8.85 -22.64
N GLY A 380 -4.24 9.68 -22.35
CA GLY A 380 -4.34 10.86 -21.51
C GLY A 380 -4.08 10.60 -20.02
N ALA A 381 -3.79 9.37 -19.63
CA ALA A 381 -3.35 9.09 -18.26
C ALA A 381 -2.00 9.77 -17.98
N GLY A 382 -1.88 10.36 -16.79
CA GLY A 382 -0.58 10.79 -16.26
C GLY A 382 0.05 9.69 -15.41
N VAL A 383 1.31 9.37 -15.65
CA VAL A 383 2.08 8.44 -14.82
C VAL A 383 3.20 9.20 -14.13
N LEU A 384 3.09 9.29 -12.81
CA LEU A 384 4.04 9.94 -11.93
C LEU A 384 4.74 8.89 -11.07
N ASN A 385 6.07 8.79 -11.13
CA ASN A 385 6.87 7.99 -10.22
C ASN A 385 7.87 8.87 -9.47
N LEU A 386 7.74 8.96 -8.14
CA LEU A 386 8.65 9.74 -7.31
C LEU A 386 10.02 9.08 -7.12
N GLY A 387 10.12 7.78 -7.42
CA GLY A 387 11.40 7.05 -7.55
C GLY A 387 12.22 6.94 -6.25
N THR A 388 11.55 7.01 -5.09
CA THR A 388 12.20 6.87 -3.78
C THR A 388 11.25 6.31 -2.74
N ASN A 389 11.65 5.29 -1.99
CA ASN A 389 10.81 4.74 -0.93
C ASN A 389 10.86 5.55 0.38
N ALA A 390 11.67 6.60 0.47
CA ALA A 390 11.66 7.50 1.61
C ALA A 390 10.51 8.52 1.59
N TRP A 391 9.83 8.74 0.47
CA TRP A 391 8.87 9.84 0.33
C TRP A 391 7.77 9.82 1.39
N VAL A 392 7.08 8.69 1.53
CA VAL A 392 5.95 8.57 2.47
C VAL A 392 6.41 8.57 3.92
N CYS A 393 7.45 7.81 4.25
CA CYS A 393 7.95 7.73 5.62
C CYS A 393 8.55 9.07 6.10
N ALA A 394 9.07 9.89 5.19
CA ALA A 394 9.56 11.23 5.50
C ALA A 394 8.44 12.19 5.95
N MET A 395 7.22 12.06 5.45
CA MET A 395 6.10 12.90 5.90
C MET A 395 5.79 12.77 7.40
N ALA A 396 6.12 11.62 8.01
CA ALA A 396 5.96 11.36 9.44
C ALA A 396 7.29 11.31 10.19
N ASN A 397 8.41 11.57 9.52
CA ASN A 397 9.79 11.42 10.05
C ASN A 397 10.04 10.03 10.67
N ARG A 398 9.52 8.98 10.04
CA ARG A 398 9.47 7.61 10.54
C ARG A 398 9.92 6.61 9.50
N CYS A 399 11.16 6.69 9.02
CA CYS A 399 11.68 5.71 8.07
C CYS A 399 12.30 4.51 8.77
N PRO A 400 12.04 3.28 8.29
CA PRO A 400 12.45 2.04 8.99
C PRO A 400 13.97 1.85 9.08
N TRP A 401 14.73 2.48 8.20
CA TRP A 401 16.21 2.46 8.20
C TRP A 401 16.86 3.58 9.01
N GLY A 402 16.05 4.32 9.82
CA GLY A 402 16.55 5.32 10.75
C GLY A 402 16.92 6.68 10.13
N HIS A 403 16.55 6.95 8.88
CA HIS A 403 16.68 8.28 8.30
C HIS A 403 15.75 9.26 9.03
N LEU A 404 16.33 10.40 9.42
CA LEU A 404 15.60 11.54 9.96
C LEU A 404 15.68 12.69 8.97
N PHE A 405 14.62 13.47 8.89
CA PHE A 405 14.48 14.61 8.00
C PHE A 405 14.30 15.89 8.81
N ASP A 406 14.85 16.99 8.33
CA ASP A 406 14.59 18.29 8.93
C ASP A 406 13.14 18.76 8.65
N ALA A 407 12.64 19.64 9.52
CA ALA A 407 11.25 20.11 9.45
C ALA A 407 10.94 20.84 8.11
N VAL A 408 11.93 21.48 7.51
CA VAL A 408 11.76 22.21 6.24
C VAL A 408 11.58 21.23 5.09
N SER A 409 12.43 20.19 5.02
CA SER A 409 12.31 19.12 4.02
C SER A 409 10.96 18.39 4.14
N MET A 410 10.53 18.05 5.36
CA MET A 410 9.21 17.44 5.60
C MET A 410 8.06 18.34 5.11
N GLN A 411 8.14 19.65 5.38
CA GLN A 411 7.13 20.60 4.91
C GLN A 411 7.08 20.66 3.38
N HIS A 412 8.25 20.63 2.70
CA HIS A 412 8.30 20.66 1.23
C HIS A 412 7.72 19.38 0.63
N ILE A 413 8.08 18.21 1.15
CA ILE A 413 7.51 16.91 0.72
C ILE A 413 5.99 16.95 0.87
N ARG A 414 5.50 17.44 2.02
CA ARG A 414 4.06 17.55 2.25
C ARG A 414 3.37 18.48 1.25
N LYS A 415 3.95 19.64 0.91
CA LYS A 415 3.40 20.57 -0.08
C LYS A 415 3.32 19.93 -1.47
N VAL A 416 4.38 19.25 -1.90
CA VAL A 416 4.41 18.55 -3.19
C VAL A 416 3.37 17.41 -3.20
N THR A 417 3.28 16.64 -2.13
CA THR A 417 2.28 15.57 -2.01
C THR A 417 0.85 16.12 -2.10
N ILE A 418 0.57 17.24 -1.42
CA ILE A 418 -0.75 17.92 -1.52
C ILE A 418 -1.02 18.33 -2.97
N ALA A 419 -0.06 18.96 -3.64
CA ALA A 419 -0.23 19.38 -5.04
C ALA A 419 -0.47 18.20 -6.00
N ILE A 420 0.09 17.03 -5.72
CA ILE A 420 -0.19 15.80 -6.48
C ILE A 420 -1.62 15.32 -6.19
N ILE A 421 -1.97 15.19 -4.93
CA ILE A 421 -3.23 14.60 -4.49
C ILE A 421 -4.44 15.48 -4.85
N GLU A 422 -4.35 16.81 -4.76
CA GLU A 422 -5.44 17.73 -5.14
C GLU A 422 -5.83 17.65 -6.62
N GLN A 423 -4.95 17.15 -7.48
CA GLN A 423 -5.23 16.96 -8.90
C GLN A 423 -5.65 15.52 -9.24
N SER A 424 -5.36 14.56 -8.35
CA SER A 424 -5.50 13.13 -8.63
C SER A 424 -6.93 12.66 -8.84
N GLY A 425 -7.90 13.29 -8.18
CA GLY A 425 -9.31 12.91 -8.25
C GLY A 425 -10.12 13.62 -9.33
N ARG A 426 -9.50 14.46 -10.15
CA ARG A 426 -10.27 15.38 -11.04
C ARG A 426 -10.39 14.86 -12.46
N GLU A 427 -9.29 14.59 -13.12
CA GLU A 427 -9.28 14.22 -14.54
C GLU A 427 -7.96 13.54 -14.94
N LYS A 428 -7.91 13.11 -16.21
CA LYS A 428 -6.71 12.57 -16.83
C LYS A 428 -5.60 13.61 -16.84
N ILE A 429 -4.59 13.44 -15.97
CA ILE A 429 -3.51 14.42 -15.77
C ILE A 429 -2.76 14.70 -17.08
N GLY A 430 -2.53 13.68 -17.91
CA GLY A 430 -1.83 13.84 -19.17
C GLY A 430 -2.53 14.74 -20.20
N LYS A 431 -3.83 15.04 -20.02
CA LYS A 431 -4.55 15.95 -20.92
C LYS A 431 -4.23 17.42 -20.68
N TRP A 432 -3.99 17.83 -19.44
CA TRP A 432 -3.69 19.22 -19.09
C TRP A 432 -2.23 19.46 -18.73
N ARG A 433 -1.50 18.38 -18.36
CA ARG A 433 -0.09 18.43 -18.01
C ARG A 433 0.73 17.69 -19.07
N VAL A 434 1.07 18.39 -20.15
CA VAL A 434 1.97 17.87 -21.18
C VAL A 434 3.38 17.76 -20.62
N PRO A 435 4.05 16.59 -20.71
CA PRO A 435 5.42 16.42 -20.23
C PRO A 435 6.42 17.15 -21.12
N TYR A 436 7.46 17.68 -20.52
CA TYR A 436 8.67 18.09 -21.22
C TYR A 436 9.62 16.89 -21.26
N ILE A 437 9.84 16.31 -22.44
CA ILE A 437 10.60 15.08 -22.56
C ILE A 437 12.10 15.34 -22.45
N ASP A 438 12.66 15.05 -21.29
CA ASP A 438 14.12 15.13 -21.04
C ASP A 438 14.86 13.87 -21.49
N ILE A 439 14.19 12.71 -21.32
CA ILE A 439 14.71 11.41 -21.74
C ILE A 439 13.74 10.82 -22.77
N PRO A 440 14.16 10.64 -24.03
CA PRO A 440 13.28 10.16 -25.10
C PRO A 440 12.87 8.68 -24.89
N THR A 441 11.87 8.24 -25.65
CA THR A 441 11.45 6.83 -25.68
C THR A 441 12.64 5.91 -26.01
N ARG A 442 12.72 4.81 -25.27
CA ARG A 442 13.80 3.82 -25.38
C ARG A 442 13.19 2.45 -25.68
N PRO A 443 13.48 1.87 -26.86
CA PRO A 443 12.93 0.58 -27.30
C PRO A 443 13.41 -0.61 -26.47
#